data_48f15ff04975739201351fc30fd57e0f
#
_entry.id   48f15ff04975739201351fc30fd57e0f
#
_cell.length_a   1.000
_cell.length_b   1.000
_cell.length_c   1.000
_cell.angle_alpha   90.00
_cell.angle_beta   90.00
_cell.angle_gamma   90.00
#
_symmetry.space_group_name_H-M   'P 1'
#
loop_
_entity.id
_entity.type
_entity.pdbx_description
1 polymer ?
#
loop_
_entity_poly.entity_id
_entity_poly.type
_entity_poly.pdbx_seq_one_letter_code
_entity_poly.pdbx_strand_id
1 'polypeptide(L)'
;MKKNVLLLLVAWCAVLSCAPKQLPVIHTDDIVNAPTEVLSLDATARDNHQIYQVNLKLYGSSGAFGKVQARLDDIKALGTEILYLMPVYTEGRTKAIGSPYCIKDFKGVNPSYGTLDELRSLVDAAHAKGMKVMFDWVANHTSWDNAWITEHSDWYEKNARGEIVCPTKDGVWSDVAQLDYANKELWTAMEDALLYWVKTLGIDGYRCDYAHGVRDDFWKDAIAKLKAQKPGFIMLAESDFERMFDDGFDIIFDRAMKSNMRKLFGGGQPSDFFAWYKTDQGKAPAPKTKLYFVTNHDDATEGTPAEQFGSNEAALAAFVLMTALNGSSMLYGSQDAGYGKTINFFNAMTMDWNGAPALTVAYSNALKGLEGLNRSGAMKAYALGGLVLVTYGGVACVAVNTGKTSVTFGPPVGVNGMPEKVTLAANEYKVF
;
A
#
# COMPACT_ATOMS: atom_id res chain seq x y z
N MET A 1 -72.03 -72.99 53.27
CA MET A 1 -71.05 -73.58 52.29
C MET A 1 -70.86 -72.56 51.24
N LYS A 2 -69.76 -71.78 51.29
CA LYS A 2 -69.46 -70.68 50.38
C LYS A 2 -68.16 -71.09 49.63
N LYS A 3 -68.22 -71.10 48.29
CA LYS A 3 -67.08 -71.34 47.43
C LYS A 3 -66.44 -69.97 47.12
N ASN A 4 -65.20 -69.91 47.46
CA ASN A 4 -64.36 -68.72 47.04
C ASN A 4 -63.78 -68.98 45.63
N VAL A 5 -64.02 -68.10 44.72
CA VAL A 5 -63.36 -68.04 43.39
C VAL A 5 -62.18 -67.06 43.45
N LEU A 6 -60.99 -67.60 43.23
CA LEU A 6 -59.76 -66.85 43.20
C LEU A 6 -59.51 -66.33 41.75
N LEU A 7 -59.58 -65.02 41.54
CA LEU A 7 -59.22 -64.34 40.25
C LEU A 7 -57.71 -64.13 40.22
N LEU A 8 -57.04 -64.79 39.30
CA LEU A 8 -55.62 -64.52 38.96
C LEU A 8 -55.59 -63.36 37.98
N LEU A 9 -55.04 -62.19 38.40
CA LEU A 9 -54.66 -61.08 37.52
C LEU A 9 -53.23 -61.36 37.04
N VAL A 10 -53.06 -61.59 35.72
CA VAL A 10 -51.76 -61.64 35.07
C VAL A 10 -51.38 -60.23 34.64
N ALA A 11 -50.41 -59.66 35.35
CA ALA A 11 -49.81 -58.38 34.95
C ALA A 11 -48.79 -58.61 33.83
N TRP A 12 -49.06 -58.05 32.67
CA TRP A 12 -48.13 -58.01 31.54
C TRP A 12 -47.15 -56.85 31.77
N CYS A 13 -45.90 -57.16 32.18
CA CYS A 13 -44.80 -56.20 32.18
C CYS A 13 -44.28 -56.02 30.74
N ALA A 14 -44.62 -54.97 30.11
CA ALA A 14 -43.95 -54.52 28.88
C ALA A 14 -42.56 -54.01 29.24
N VAL A 15 -41.54 -54.82 28.94
CA VAL A 15 -40.10 -54.42 29.01
C VAL A 15 -39.84 -53.48 27.82
N LEU A 16 -39.85 -52.16 28.04
CA LEU A 16 -39.33 -51.21 27.13
C LEU A 16 -37.80 -51.35 27.08
N SER A 17 -37.29 -51.98 26.02
CA SER A 17 -35.89 -52.03 25.70
C SER A 17 -35.42 -50.61 25.33
N CYS A 18 -34.87 -49.88 26.31
CA CYS A 18 -34.07 -48.71 26.03
C CYS A 18 -32.73 -49.17 25.44
N ALA A 19 -32.63 -49.23 24.11
CA ALA A 19 -31.32 -49.25 23.47
C ALA A 19 -30.55 -47.98 23.86
N PRO A 20 -29.31 -48.07 24.32
CA PRO A 20 -28.51 -46.87 24.59
C PRO A 20 -28.37 -46.11 23.28
N LYS A 21 -28.82 -44.83 23.23
CA LYS A 21 -28.49 -43.93 22.17
C LYS A 21 -26.98 -43.85 22.13
N GLN A 22 -26.36 -44.41 21.10
CA GLN A 22 -24.95 -44.13 20.80
C GLN A 22 -24.82 -42.63 20.62
N LEU A 23 -24.13 -42.00 21.54
CA LEU A 23 -23.66 -40.62 21.33
C LEU A 23 -22.81 -40.59 20.05
N PRO A 24 -22.96 -39.61 19.19
CA PRO A 24 -22.13 -39.51 18.00
C PRO A 24 -20.67 -39.50 18.43
N VAL A 25 -19.89 -40.39 17.84
CA VAL A 25 -18.42 -40.41 18.01
C VAL A 25 -17.92 -39.14 17.31
N ILE A 26 -17.58 -38.15 18.11
CA ILE A 26 -16.91 -36.93 17.59
C ILE A 26 -15.47 -37.40 17.27
N HIS A 27 -15.17 -37.56 16.00
CA HIS A 27 -13.81 -37.76 15.58
C HIS A 27 -13.03 -36.44 15.88
N THR A 28 -11.80 -36.55 16.37
CA THR A 28 -10.93 -35.40 16.68
C THR A 28 -10.71 -34.50 15.45
N ASP A 29 -10.89 -35.03 14.24
CA ASP A 29 -10.84 -34.33 12.97
C ASP A 29 -12.06 -33.41 12.72
N ASP A 30 -13.14 -33.54 13.52
CA ASP A 30 -14.35 -32.71 13.43
C ASP A 30 -14.28 -31.45 14.32
N ILE A 31 -13.25 -31.33 15.18
CA ILE A 31 -13.08 -30.15 16.02
C ILE A 31 -12.39 -29.08 15.20
N VAL A 32 -13.18 -28.13 14.69
CA VAL A 32 -12.68 -26.93 13.99
C VAL A 32 -12.43 -25.84 15.02
N ASN A 33 -11.16 -25.52 15.27
CA ASN A 33 -10.80 -24.45 16.19
C ASN A 33 -11.16 -23.09 15.58
N ALA A 34 -11.79 -22.23 16.37
CA ALA A 34 -12.00 -20.84 16.01
C ALA A 34 -10.80 -19.97 16.44
N PRO A 35 -10.33 -19.03 15.60
CA PRO A 35 -9.30 -18.08 16.00
C PRO A 35 -9.83 -17.13 17.08
N THR A 36 -8.92 -16.67 17.96
CA THR A 36 -9.23 -15.76 19.08
C THR A 36 -8.95 -14.30 18.71
N GLU A 37 -9.74 -13.39 19.25
CA GLU A 37 -9.57 -11.96 19.01
C GLU A 37 -8.23 -11.46 19.57
N VAL A 38 -7.45 -10.78 18.73
CA VAL A 38 -6.14 -10.17 19.07
C VAL A 38 -6.14 -8.65 18.86
N LEU A 39 -7.15 -8.11 18.19
CA LEU A 39 -7.33 -6.68 17.97
C LEU A 39 -8.81 -6.32 17.92
N SER A 40 -9.14 -5.19 18.54
CA SER A 40 -10.40 -4.48 18.30
C SER A 40 -10.12 -2.98 18.16
N LEU A 41 -10.57 -2.40 17.06
CA LEU A 41 -10.56 -0.96 16.79
C LEU A 41 -11.97 -0.51 16.52
N ASP A 42 -12.32 0.67 17.05
CA ASP A 42 -13.63 1.29 16.78
C ASP A 42 -13.76 1.62 15.28
N ALA A 43 -15.00 1.73 14.85
CA ALA A 43 -15.32 2.16 13.50
C ALA A 43 -14.80 3.59 13.29
N THR A 44 -13.88 3.74 12.35
CA THR A 44 -13.30 5.05 12.01
C THR A 44 -13.18 5.14 10.48
N ALA A 45 -13.89 6.11 9.91
CA ALA A 45 -13.78 6.36 8.47
C ALA A 45 -12.37 6.85 8.13
N ARG A 46 -11.76 6.24 7.11
CA ARG A 46 -10.44 6.60 6.60
C ARG A 46 -10.47 6.66 5.08
N ASP A 47 -9.72 7.59 4.52
CA ASP A 47 -9.55 7.75 3.09
C ASP A 47 -8.45 6.79 2.60
N ASN A 48 -8.79 5.49 2.59
CA ASN A 48 -7.89 4.45 2.12
C ASN A 48 -7.84 4.48 0.59
N HIS A 49 -6.64 4.42 0.02
CA HIS A 49 -6.42 4.40 -1.41
C HIS A 49 -5.57 3.21 -1.83
N GLN A 50 -5.83 2.72 -3.03
CA GLN A 50 -4.99 1.72 -3.70
C GLN A 50 -4.19 2.38 -4.80
N ILE A 51 -2.87 2.43 -4.61
CA ILE A 51 -1.92 3.17 -5.44
C ILE A 51 -1.09 2.18 -6.27
N TYR A 52 -0.91 2.45 -7.55
CA TYR A 52 0.05 1.75 -8.40
C TYR A 52 1.20 2.69 -8.76
N GLN A 53 2.40 2.39 -8.26
CA GLN A 53 3.61 3.17 -8.53
C GLN A 53 4.24 2.77 -9.85
N VAL A 54 4.36 3.71 -10.77
CA VAL A 54 4.97 3.54 -12.09
C VAL A 54 6.37 4.13 -12.09
N ASN A 55 7.37 3.27 -12.29
CA ASN A 55 8.72 3.68 -12.66
C ASN A 55 8.81 3.74 -14.20
N LEU A 56 8.87 4.95 -14.76
CA LEU A 56 8.89 5.17 -16.20
C LEU A 56 10.12 4.56 -16.90
N LYS A 57 11.23 4.43 -16.18
CA LYS A 57 12.47 3.80 -16.72
C LYS A 57 12.33 2.30 -16.96
N LEU A 58 11.32 1.63 -16.40
CA LEU A 58 11.02 0.21 -16.68
C LEU A 58 10.36 -0.02 -18.05
N TYR A 59 9.95 1.05 -18.72
CA TYR A 59 9.33 1.01 -20.03
C TYR A 59 10.32 1.23 -21.19
N GLY A 60 11.62 1.21 -20.90
CA GLY A 60 12.69 1.37 -21.86
C GLY A 60 13.22 2.80 -21.97
N SER A 61 14.08 3.02 -22.94
CA SER A 61 14.81 4.28 -23.13
C SER A 61 14.00 5.38 -23.85
N SER A 62 12.77 5.10 -24.31
CA SER A 62 11.94 6.06 -25.03
C SER A 62 10.47 5.69 -25.02
N GLY A 63 9.58 6.72 -25.12
CA GLY A 63 8.13 6.56 -25.30
C GLY A 63 7.43 5.88 -24.12
N ALA A 64 7.88 6.12 -22.89
CA ALA A 64 7.36 5.48 -21.71
C ALA A 64 5.87 5.81 -21.48
N PHE A 65 5.42 7.04 -21.74
CA PHE A 65 4.02 7.44 -21.53
C PHE A 65 3.05 6.61 -22.36
N GLY A 66 3.32 6.44 -23.67
CA GLY A 66 2.48 5.61 -24.54
C GLY A 66 2.45 4.14 -24.11
N LYS A 67 3.59 3.62 -23.63
CA LYS A 67 3.69 2.24 -23.13
C LYS A 67 2.94 2.03 -21.81
N VAL A 68 2.98 2.99 -20.90
CA VAL A 68 2.16 2.99 -19.67
C VAL A 68 0.68 3.07 -20.05
N GLN A 69 0.32 3.97 -20.96
CA GLN A 69 -1.06 4.12 -21.45
C GLN A 69 -1.61 2.83 -22.02
N ALA A 70 -0.82 2.07 -22.77
CA ALA A 70 -1.21 0.76 -23.32
C ALA A 70 -1.48 -0.31 -22.24
N ARG A 71 -0.97 -0.12 -21.00
CA ARG A 71 -1.15 -1.03 -19.85
C ARG A 71 -2.20 -0.56 -18.84
N LEU A 72 -2.90 0.53 -19.10
CA LEU A 72 -3.86 1.07 -18.12
C LEU A 72 -4.99 0.08 -17.77
N ASP A 73 -5.40 -0.79 -18.68
CA ASP A 73 -6.40 -1.81 -18.39
C ASP A 73 -5.88 -2.87 -17.42
N ASP A 74 -4.64 -3.32 -17.61
CA ASP A 74 -3.99 -4.27 -16.72
C ASP A 74 -3.80 -3.64 -15.33
N ILE A 75 -3.34 -2.38 -15.28
CA ILE A 75 -3.13 -1.63 -14.04
C ILE A 75 -4.47 -1.40 -13.32
N LYS A 76 -5.53 -1.07 -14.05
CA LYS A 76 -6.88 -0.91 -13.48
C LYS A 76 -7.42 -2.24 -12.94
N ALA A 77 -7.16 -3.35 -13.63
CA ALA A 77 -7.55 -4.69 -13.18
C ALA A 77 -6.90 -5.12 -11.86
N LEU A 78 -5.83 -4.44 -11.42
CA LEU A 78 -5.23 -4.56 -10.11
C LEU A 78 -5.94 -3.73 -9.01
N GLY A 79 -7.15 -3.22 -9.28
CA GLY A 79 -7.92 -2.40 -8.33
C GLY A 79 -7.36 -0.99 -8.12
N THR A 80 -6.49 -0.51 -9.02
CA THR A 80 -5.82 0.78 -8.88
C THR A 80 -6.81 1.94 -8.88
N GLU A 81 -6.76 2.76 -7.83
CA GLU A 81 -7.48 4.02 -7.71
C GLU A 81 -6.60 5.20 -8.13
N ILE A 82 -5.31 5.16 -7.78
CA ILE A 82 -4.34 6.23 -8.05
C ILE A 82 -3.16 5.65 -8.86
N LEU A 83 -2.98 6.17 -10.06
CA LEU A 83 -1.79 5.95 -10.87
C LEU A 83 -0.71 6.96 -10.41
N TYR A 84 0.30 6.50 -9.68
CA TYR A 84 1.40 7.32 -9.23
C TYR A 84 2.58 7.19 -10.19
N LEU A 85 2.91 8.27 -10.91
CA LEU A 85 4.06 8.35 -11.82
C LEU A 85 5.28 8.90 -11.07
N MET A 86 6.37 8.17 -11.02
CA MET A 86 7.68 8.68 -10.61
C MET A 86 8.05 9.89 -11.47
N PRO A 87 9.10 10.70 -11.09
CA PRO A 87 9.31 12.02 -11.70
C PRO A 87 9.24 11.99 -13.22
N VAL A 88 8.36 12.84 -13.78
CA VAL A 88 8.11 12.99 -15.22
C VAL A 88 8.96 14.08 -15.86
N TYR A 89 9.69 14.83 -15.04
CA TYR A 89 10.34 16.09 -15.37
C TYR A 89 11.65 15.90 -16.13
N THR A 90 12.11 16.99 -16.78
CA THR A 90 13.42 17.01 -17.43
C THR A 90 14.52 16.75 -16.41
N GLU A 91 15.29 15.69 -16.62
CA GLU A 91 16.44 15.31 -15.77
C GLU A 91 17.68 16.16 -16.09
N GLY A 92 18.47 16.48 -15.05
CA GLY A 92 19.78 17.11 -15.19
C GLY A 92 20.85 16.17 -15.75
N ARG A 93 21.95 16.79 -16.18
CA ARG A 93 23.11 16.06 -16.72
C ARG A 93 24.42 16.38 -16.02
N THR A 94 24.51 17.54 -15.37
CA THR A 94 25.72 17.96 -14.64
C THR A 94 25.82 17.20 -13.32
N LYS A 95 26.89 16.46 -13.12
CA LYS A 95 27.12 15.53 -12.01
C LYS A 95 26.07 14.42 -11.88
N ALA A 96 25.20 14.25 -12.88
CA ALA A 96 24.08 13.31 -12.83
C ALA A 96 24.56 11.85 -12.82
N ILE A 97 23.84 11.02 -12.04
CA ILE A 97 24.04 9.57 -11.95
C ILE A 97 22.90 8.79 -12.62
N GLY A 98 22.01 9.50 -13.34
CA GLY A 98 20.82 8.92 -13.97
C GLY A 98 19.60 8.86 -13.05
N SER A 99 19.63 9.55 -11.91
CA SER A 99 18.48 9.62 -11.01
C SER A 99 17.34 10.43 -11.63
N PRO A 100 16.09 9.93 -11.66
CA PRO A 100 14.94 10.71 -12.08
C PRO A 100 14.60 11.84 -11.09
N TYR A 101 15.19 11.83 -9.90
CA TYR A 101 15.04 12.89 -8.89
C TYR A 101 15.99 14.07 -9.09
N CYS A 102 16.86 14.01 -10.10
CA CYS A 102 17.78 15.09 -10.47
C CYS A 102 17.07 16.10 -11.40
N ILE A 103 16.20 16.96 -10.85
CA ILE A 103 15.27 17.80 -11.63
C ILE A 103 15.98 19.04 -12.22
N LYS A 104 16.00 19.11 -13.55
CA LYS A 104 16.53 20.26 -14.28
C LYS A 104 15.46 21.33 -14.55
N ASP A 105 14.24 20.92 -14.88
CA ASP A 105 13.13 21.81 -15.16
C ASP A 105 11.84 21.19 -14.59
N PHE A 106 11.26 21.88 -13.60
CA PHE A 106 10.03 21.45 -12.93
C PHE A 106 8.77 21.54 -13.80
N LYS A 107 8.81 22.28 -14.92
CA LYS A 107 7.70 22.43 -15.86
C LYS A 107 7.98 21.74 -17.20
N GLY A 108 9.17 21.22 -17.40
CA GLY A 108 9.57 20.46 -18.58
C GLY A 108 9.28 18.98 -18.43
N VAL A 109 8.89 18.33 -19.53
CA VAL A 109 8.72 16.87 -19.60
C VAL A 109 10.04 16.24 -20.01
N ASN A 110 10.39 15.08 -19.41
CA ASN A 110 11.57 14.33 -19.82
C ASN A 110 11.39 13.78 -21.24
N PRO A 111 12.21 14.22 -22.21
CA PRO A 111 12.04 13.80 -23.61
C PRO A 111 12.27 12.31 -23.86
N SER A 112 12.93 11.59 -22.93
CA SER A 112 13.04 10.14 -23.01
C SER A 112 11.71 9.44 -22.74
N TYR A 113 10.81 10.05 -21.95
CA TYR A 113 9.53 9.46 -21.65
C TYR A 113 8.45 9.79 -22.69
N GLY A 114 8.62 10.92 -23.39
CA GLY A 114 7.71 11.40 -24.43
C GLY A 114 7.53 12.91 -24.39
N THR A 115 6.45 13.37 -25.04
CA THR A 115 6.06 14.79 -25.14
C THR A 115 5.02 15.15 -24.08
N LEU A 116 4.77 16.47 -23.90
CA LEU A 116 3.68 16.94 -23.04
C LEU A 116 2.31 16.44 -23.51
N ASP A 117 2.10 16.34 -24.83
CA ASP A 117 0.82 15.85 -25.39
C ASP A 117 0.63 14.36 -25.14
N GLU A 118 1.72 13.55 -25.17
CA GLU A 118 1.66 12.13 -24.80
C GLU A 118 1.41 11.97 -23.32
N LEU A 119 2.01 12.79 -22.45
CA LEU A 119 1.72 12.80 -21.01
C LEU A 119 0.26 13.20 -20.74
N ARG A 120 -0.27 14.20 -21.46
CA ARG A 120 -1.68 14.60 -21.41
C ARG A 120 -2.59 13.43 -21.80
N SER A 121 -2.28 12.77 -22.90
CA SER A 121 -3.04 11.60 -23.37
C SER A 121 -3.07 10.49 -22.32
N LEU A 122 -1.95 10.22 -21.64
CA LEU A 122 -1.87 9.25 -20.55
C LEU A 122 -2.77 9.64 -19.36
N VAL A 123 -2.70 10.93 -18.94
CA VAL A 123 -3.52 11.43 -17.82
C VAL A 123 -5.01 11.34 -18.15
N ASP A 124 -5.41 11.81 -19.35
CA ASP A 124 -6.80 11.76 -19.81
C ASP A 124 -7.31 10.31 -19.91
N ALA A 125 -6.48 9.39 -20.41
CA ALA A 125 -6.83 7.97 -20.50
C ALA A 125 -6.97 7.30 -19.12
N ALA A 126 -6.15 7.67 -18.14
CA ALA A 126 -6.27 7.20 -16.76
C ALA A 126 -7.58 7.72 -16.13
N HIS A 127 -7.89 9.01 -16.30
CA HIS A 127 -9.14 9.61 -15.85
C HIS A 127 -10.36 8.95 -16.49
N ALA A 128 -10.33 8.67 -17.79
CA ALA A 128 -11.40 7.98 -18.50
C ALA A 128 -11.70 6.56 -17.96
N LYS A 129 -10.70 5.94 -17.31
CA LYS A 129 -10.83 4.65 -16.61
C LYS A 129 -11.18 4.81 -15.11
N GLY A 130 -11.48 6.01 -14.66
CA GLY A 130 -11.81 6.31 -13.25
C GLY A 130 -10.61 6.21 -12.30
N MET A 131 -9.38 6.31 -12.81
CA MET A 131 -8.19 6.42 -11.98
C MET A 131 -7.81 7.88 -11.79
N LYS A 132 -7.37 8.25 -10.59
CA LYS A 132 -6.67 9.50 -10.30
C LYS A 132 -5.22 9.41 -10.74
N VAL A 133 -4.59 10.54 -11.02
CA VAL A 133 -3.16 10.60 -11.38
C VAL A 133 -2.40 11.43 -10.37
N MET A 134 -1.34 10.86 -9.82
CA MET A 134 -0.42 11.48 -8.86
C MET A 134 0.97 11.57 -9.48
N PHE A 135 1.62 12.74 -9.38
CA PHE A 135 3.01 12.90 -9.79
C PHE A 135 3.95 12.85 -8.58
N ASP A 136 5.19 12.45 -8.82
CA ASP A 136 6.27 12.61 -7.84
C ASP A 136 6.77 14.06 -7.85
N TRP A 137 6.95 14.66 -6.69
CA TRP A 137 7.41 16.04 -6.57
C TRP A 137 8.68 16.14 -5.72
N VAL A 138 9.73 16.68 -6.30
CA VAL A 138 11.06 16.79 -5.71
C VAL A 138 11.29 18.22 -5.24
N ALA A 139 10.87 18.54 -4.01
CA ALA A 139 10.97 19.92 -3.50
C ALA A 139 12.31 20.23 -2.82
N ASN A 140 13.03 19.20 -2.33
CA ASN A 140 14.22 19.41 -1.48
C ASN A 140 15.43 19.94 -2.25
N HIS A 141 15.59 19.60 -3.53
CA HIS A 141 16.80 19.85 -4.31
C HIS A 141 16.52 19.97 -5.81
N THR A 142 17.53 20.42 -6.56
CA THR A 142 17.51 20.45 -8.03
C THR A 142 18.76 19.78 -8.60
N SER A 143 18.80 19.56 -9.91
CA SER A 143 20.04 19.26 -10.60
C SER A 143 21.01 20.45 -10.56
N TRP A 144 22.31 20.18 -10.76
CA TRP A 144 23.34 21.21 -10.83
C TRP A 144 23.26 22.08 -12.12
N ASP A 145 22.49 21.68 -13.12
CA ASP A 145 22.22 22.42 -14.35
C ASP A 145 20.78 22.92 -14.46
N ASN A 146 20.08 23.02 -13.33
CA ASN A 146 18.83 23.76 -13.21
C ASN A 146 19.14 25.25 -13.41
N ALA A 147 18.27 25.99 -14.14
CA ALA A 147 18.45 27.40 -14.43
C ALA A 147 18.59 28.24 -13.14
N TRP A 148 17.90 27.89 -12.07
CA TRP A 148 17.96 28.57 -10.78
C TRP A 148 19.35 28.60 -10.16
N ILE A 149 20.26 27.68 -10.50
CA ILE A 149 21.67 27.70 -10.03
C ILE A 149 22.36 29.01 -10.42
N THR A 150 22.09 29.50 -11.61
CA THR A 150 22.71 30.74 -12.14
C THR A 150 21.84 31.98 -11.99
N GLU A 151 20.52 31.84 -12.11
CA GLU A 151 19.57 32.94 -12.08
C GLU A 151 19.21 33.37 -10.66
N HIS A 152 19.17 32.38 -9.71
CA HIS A 152 18.73 32.54 -8.33
C HIS A 152 19.64 31.76 -7.38
N SER A 153 20.95 32.01 -7.42
CA SER A 153 21.90 31.30 -6.57
C SER A 153 21.69 31.47 -5.06
N ASP A 154 20.93 32.46 -4.66
CA ASP A 154 20.48 32.75 -3.30
C ASP A 154 19.30 31.84 -2.83
N TRP A 155 18.72 31.07 -3.73
CA TRP A 155 17.71 30.07 -3.38
C TRP A 155 18.33 28.74 -2.93
N TYR A 156 19.66 28.64 -2.88
CA TYR A 156 20.39 27.42 -2.52
C TYR A 156 21.17 27.59 -1.23
N GLU A 157 21.25 26.51 -0.46
CA GLU A 157 22.13 26.46 0.69
C GLU A 157 23.60 26.62 0.28
N LYS A 158 24.37 27.38 1.08
CA LYS A 158 25.78 27.68 0.80
C LYS A 158 26.65 27.36 2.01
N ASN A 159 27.87 26.91 1.74
CA ASN A 159 28.89 26.75 2.75
C ASN A 159 29.50 28.12 3.15
N ALA A 160 30.41 28.10 4.13
CA ALA A 160 31.08 29.31 4.63
C ALA A 160 31.91 30.06 3.55
N ARG A 161 32.20 29.44 2.40
CA ARG A 161 32.87 30.07 1.25
C ARG A 161 31.90 30.65 0.22
N GLY A 162 30.59 30.54 0.45
CA GLY A 162 29.55 30.98 -0.48
C GLY A 162 29.28 30.03 -1.63
N GLU A 163 29.81 28.82 -1.61
CA GLU A 163 29.59 27.78 -2.62
C GLU A 163 28.30 27.02 -2.32
N ILE A 164 27.47 26.78 -3.36
CA ILE A 164 26.27 25.94 -3.26
C ILE A 164 26.66 24.55 -2.83
N VAL A 165 25.88 23.94 -1.92
CA VAL A 165 26.13 22.60 -1.40
C VAL A 165 25.10 21.58 -1.86
N CYS A 166 25.46 20.31 -1.77
CA CYS A 166 24.50 19.20 -1.92
C CYS A 166 23.83 18.85 -0.59
N PRO A 167 22.69 18.13 -0.59
CA PRO A 167 22.09 17.57 0.62
C PRO A 167 23.07 16.65 1.36
N THR A 168 23.14 16.78 2.70
CA THR A 168 24.05 15.96 3.53
C THR A 168 23.41 15.45 4.83
N LYS A 169 22.15 15.81 5.09
CA LYS A 169 21.51 15.52 6.38
C LYS A 169 21.26 14.02 6.59
N ASP A 170 20.71 13.34 5.57
CA ASP A 170 20.39 11.91 5.62
C ASP A 170 21.14 11.11 4.55
N GLY A 171 22.33 11.59 4.19
CA GLY A 171 23.21 11.02 3.18
C GLY A 171 23.77 12.12 2.26
N VAL A 172 24.85 11.79 1.55
CA VAL A 172 25.48 12.73 0.62
C VAL A 172 24.92 12.49 -0.78
N TRP A 173 24.07 13.39 -1.27
CA TRP A 173 23.50 13.32 -2.63
C TRP A 173 24.22 14.33 -3.53
N SER A 174 25.44 13.94 -3.96
CA SER A 174 26.36 14.82 -4.68
C SER A 174 25.93 15.20 -6.10
N ASP A 175 24.95 14.48 -6.64
CA ASP A 175 24.37 14.69 -7.97
C ASP A 175 23.33 15.84 -8.01
N VAL A 176 22.91 16.38 -6.86
CA VAL A 176 21.90 17.43 -6.73
C VAL A 176 22.36 18.56 -5.82
N ALA A 177 21.72 19.72 -5.95
CA ALA A 177 21.99 20.95 -5.20
C ALA A 177 20.85 21.24 -4.20
N GLN A 178 21.18 21.51 -2.93
CA GLN A 178 20.22 21.74 -1.85
C GLN A 178 19.55 23.10 -1.97
N LEU A 179 18.22 23.13 -1.95
CA LEU A 179 17.42 24.35 -1.90
C LEU A 179 17.32 24.90 -0.47
N ASP A 180 17.28 26.23 -0.34
CA ASP A 180 17.12 26.96 0.91
C ASP A 180 15.74 27.61 1.02
N TYR A 181 14.84 26.98 1.72
CA TYR A 181 13.49 27.49 1.96
C TYR A 181 13.40 28.63 2.98
N ALA A 182 14.52 29.19 3.45
CA ALA A 182 14.51 30.48 4.13
C ALA A 182 14.17 31.63 3.15
N ASN A 183 14.45 31.45 1.86
CA ASN A 183 14.11 32.43 0.82
C ASN A 183 12.65 32.24 0.36
N LYS A 184 11.85 33.31 0.53
CA LYS A 184 10.41 33.29 0.17
C LYS A 184 10.14 33.43 -1.34
N GLU A 185 11.09 33.91 -2.13
CA GLU A 185 10.95 33.96 -3.60
C GLU A 185 11.00 32.54 -4.18
N LEU A 186 11.83 31.63 -3.61
CA LEU A 186 11.81 30.22 -3.93
C LEU A 186 10.43 29.60 -3.72
N TRP A 187 9.72 29.98 -2.64
CA TRP A 187 8.38 29.47 -2.37
C TRP A 187 7.43 29.76 -3.53
N THR A 188 7.41 31.03 -3.97
CA THR A 188 6.56 31.46 -5.07
C THR A 188 6.85 30.68 -6.36
N ALA A 189 8.13 30.51 -6.70
CA ALA A 189 8.52 29.75 -7.88
C ALA A 189 8.16 28.27 -7.80
N MET A 190 8.36 27.65 -6.62
CA MET A 190 8.03 26.25 -6.39
C MET A 190 6.52 26.00 -6.42
N GLU A 191 5.73 26.89 -5.80
CA GLU A 191 4.27 26.85 -5.81
C GLU A 191 3.68 27.04 -7.21
N ASP A 192 4.25 27.96 -7.99
CA ASP A 192 3.85 28.17 -9.38
C ASP A 192 4.15 26.93 -10.24
N ALA A 193 5.26 26.24 -9.97
CA ALA A 193 5.58 24.98 -10.63
C ALA A 193 4.63 23.84 -10.20
N LEU A 194 4.27 23.73 -8.92
CA LEU A 194 3.26 22.80 -8.43
C LEU A 194 1.89 23.04 -9.09
N LEU A 195 1.43 24.30 -9.11
CA LEU A 195 0.15 24.68 -9.69
C LEU A 195 0.11 24.52 -11.22
N TYR A 196 1.26 24.60 -11.89
CA TYR A 196 1.36 24.41 -13.33
C TYR A 196 0.78 23.07 -13.78
N TRP A 197 1.15 21.96 -13.15
CA TRP A 197 0.68 20.62 -13.54
C TRP A 197 -0.80 20.41 -13.22
N VAL A 198 -1.29 20.96 -12.11
CA VAL A 198 -2.71 20.93 -11.77
C VAL A 198 -3.54 21.65 -12.82
N LYS A 199 -3.09 22.85 -13.25
CA LYS A 199 -3.78 23.64 -14.27
C LYS A 199 -3.63 23.07 -15.68
N THR A 200 -2.46 22.51 -16.00
CA THR A 200 -2.12 22.06 -17.35
C THR A 200 -2.67 20.68 -17.67
N LEU A 201 -2.60 19.75 -16.73
CA LEU A 201 -2.98 18.34 -16.94
C LEU A 201 -4.12 17.86 -16.03
N GLY A 202 -4.52 18.66 -15.03
CA GLY A 202 -5.60 18.28 -14.13
C GLY A 202 -5.24 17.09 -13.22
N ILE A 203 -3.95 16.91 -12.88
CA ILE A 203 -3.54 15.83 -11.96
C ILE A 203 -4.23 15.94 -10.59
N ASP A 204 -4.28 14.84 -9.84
CA ASP A 204 -5.11 14.69 -8.65
C ASP A 204 -4.31 14.66 -7.35
N GLY A 205 -2.99 14.65 -7.42
CA GLY A 205 -2.15 14.61 -6.24
C GLY A 205 -0.66 14.68 -6.52
N TYR A 206 0.09 14.82 -5.43
CA TYR A 206 1.54 14.68 -5.41
C TYR A 206 1.99 13.70 -4.33
N ARG A 207 2.95 12.85 -4.66
CA ARG A 207 3.86 12.26 -3.70
C ARG A 207 5.07 13.18 -3.59
N CYS A 208 5.36 13.68 -2.41
CA CYS A 208 6.46 14.61 -2.20
C CYS A 208 7.68 13.85 -1.68
N ASP A 209 8.73 13.87 -2.51
CA ASP A 209 10.03 13.27 -2.24
C ASP A 209 10.68 13.93 -1.02
N TYR A 210 11.24 13.13 -0.11
CA TYR A 210 11.96 13.59 1.09
C TYR A 210 11.25 14.78 1.79
N ALA A 211 9.93 14.68 1.96
CA ALA A 211 9.07 15.78 2.38
C ALA A 211 9.49 16.42 3.72
N HIS A 212 10.01 15.62 4.65
CA HIS A 212 10.46 16.09 5.96
C HIS A 212 11.77 16.90 5.93
N GLY A 213 12.47 16.92 4.80
CA GLY A 213 13.64 17.77 4.57
C GLY A 213 13.29 19.20 4.21
N VAL A 214 12.04 19.43 3.79
CA VAL A 214 11.51 20.75 3.43
C VAL A 214 10.75 21.36 4.61
N ARG A 215 10.70 22.68 4.71
CA ARG A 215 10.09 23.41 5.83
C ARG A 215 8.58 23.15 5.94
N ASP A 216 8.11 22.94 7.17
CA ASP A 216 6.71 22.67 7.49
C ASP A 216 5.77 23.84 7.04
N ASP A 217 6.21 25.10 7.25
CA ASP A 217 5.44 26.29 6.88
C ASP A 217 5.29 26.44 5.36
N PHE A 218 6.28 26.02 4.56
CA PHE A 218 6.14 25.94 3.11
C PHE A 218 5.07 24.94 2.71
N TRP A 219 5.10 23.72 3.28
CA TRP A 219 4.10 22.70 2.95
C TRP A 219 2.69 23.16 3.29
N LYS A 220 2.49 23.80 4.45
CA LYS A 220 1.17 24.32 4.85
C LYS A 220 0.62 25.31 3.82
N ASP A 221 1.44 26.23 3.35
CA ASP A 221 1.05 27.24 2.35
C ASP A 221 0.80 26.61 0.98
N ALA A 222 1.73 25.80 0.48
CA ALA A 222 1.63 25.16 -0.82
C ALA A 222 0.43 24.20 -0.91
N ILE A 223 0.22 23.36 0.11
CA ILE A 223 -0.89 22.41 0.16
C ILE A 223 -2.23 23.15 0.24
N ALA A 224 -2.33 24.22 1.01
CA ALA A 224 -3.54 25.03 1.06
C ALA A 224 -3.89 25.60 -0.32
N LYS A 225 -2.91 26.12 -1.08
CA LYS A 225 -3.08 26.62 -2.43
C LYS A 225 -3.50 25.52 -3.42
N LEU A 226 -2.88 24.35 -3.34
CA LEU A 226 -3.22 23.21 -4.19
C LEU A 226 -4.66 22.73 -3.95
N LYS A 227 -5.06 22.57 -2.68
CA LYS A 227 -6.42 22.16 -2.31
C LYS A 227 -7.46 23.23 -2.62
N ALA A 228 -7.10 24.51 -2.59
CA ALA A 228 -7.96 25.59 -3.06
C ALA A 228 -8.12 25.58 -4.60
N GLN A 229 -7.07 25.25 -5.35
CA GLN A 229 -7.11 25.14 -6.81
C GLN A 229 -7.93 23.91 -7.27
N LYS A 230 -7.78 22.77 -6.56
CA LYS A 230 -8.49 21.52 -6.85
C LYS A 230 -8.96 20.86 -5.54
N PRO A 231 -10.22 21.02 -5.14
CA PRO A 231 -10.78 20.32 -3.99
C PRO A 231 -10.62 18.81 -4.12
N GLY A 232 -10.20 18.14 -3.05
CA GLY A 232 -9.93 16.71 -3.05
C GLY A 232 -8.55 16.33 -3.62
N PHE A 233 -7.65 17.31 -3.81
CA PHE A 233 -6.26 17.07 -4.18
C PHE A 233 -5.53 16.31 -3.07
N ILE A 234 -4.83 15.21 -3.43
CA ILE A 234 -4.25 14.26 -2.49
C ILE A 234 -2.75 14.54 -2.33
N MET A 235 -2.31 14.67 -1.09
CA MET A 235 -0.90 14.90 -0.76
C MET A 235 -0.34 13.71 0.02
N LEU A 236 0.65 13.05 -0.57
CA LEU A 236 1.39 11.94 0.02
C LEU A 236 2.82 12.37 0.35
N ALA A 237 3.22 12.29 1.62
CA ALA A 237 4.59 12.57 2.03
C ALA A 237 5.45 11.30 2.02
N GLU A 238 6.61 11.36 1.38
CA GLU A 238 7.67 10.42 1.71
C GLU A 238 8.31 10.82 3.04
N SER A 239 7.69 10.38 4.10
CA SER A 239 8.12 10.64 5.49
C SER A 239 7.32 9.75 6.43
N ASP A 240 7.98 9.19 7.44
CA ASP A 240 7.33 8.43 8.52
C ASP A 240 6.96 9.33 9.73
N PHE A 241 7.19 10.65 9.62
CA PHE A 241 6.91 11.59 10.72
C PHE A 241 5.44 12.04 10.71
N GLU A 242 4.72 11.76 11.80
CA GLU A 242 3.30 12.09 11.95
C GLU A 242 3.01 13.61 11.85
N ARG A 243 4.02 14.48 12.13
CA ARG A 243 3.86 15.94 11.95
C ARG A 243 3.49 16.35 10.51
N MET A 244 3.80 15.54 9.50
CA MET A 244 3.38 15.78 8.12
C MET A 244 1.85 15.88 7.98
N PHE A 245 1.11 15.21 8.85
CA PHE A 245 -0.35 15.38 8.89
C PHE A 245 -0.76 16.81 9.29
N ASP A 246 -0.03 17.45 10.22
CA ASP A 246 -0.28 18.83 10.64
C ASP A 246 0.11 19.84 9.54
N ASP A 247 1.00 19.46 8.63
CA ASP A 247 1.42 20.25 7.49
C ASP A 247 0.46 20.17 6.31
N GLY A 248 -0.59 19.33 6.41
CA GLY A 248 -1.68 19.23 5.44
C GLY A 248 -1.65 17.99 4.55
N PHE A 249 -0.65 17.10 4.70
CA PHE A 249 -0.61 15.84 3.98
C PHE A 249 -1.76 14.92 4.39
N ASP A 250 -2.25 14.14 3.45
CA ASP A 250 -3.36 13.20 3.63
C ASP A 250 -2.85 11.79 3.92
N ILE A 251 -1.68 11.45 3.36
CA ILE A 251 -1.03 10.16 3.46
C ILE A 251 0.44 10.37 3.80
N ILE A 252 0.99 9.55 4.70
CA ILE A 252 2.43 9.49 4.98
C ILE A 252 2.95 8.06 4.79
N PHE A 253 4.24 7.90 4.52
CA PHE A 253 4.85 6.56 4.48
C PHE A 253 4.81 5.88 5.85
N ASP A 254 4.80 4.54 5.83
CA ASP A 254 5.00 3.71 7.02
C ASP A 254 5.94 2.54 6.67
N ARG A 255 7.24 2.80 6.77
CA ARG A 255 8.28 1.77 6.58
C ARG A 255 8.28 0.73 7.70
N ALA A 256 7.74 1.10 8.89
CA ALA A 256 7.61 0.17 10.00
C ALA A 256 6.60 -0.94 9.71
N MET A 257 5.53 -0.67 8.93
CA MET A 257 4.58 -1.69 8.49
C MET A 257 5.29 -2.82 7.74
N LYS A 258 6.13 -2.49 6.74
CA LYS A 258 6.90 -3.49 5.99
C LYS A 258 7.78 -4.34 6.92
N SER A 259 8.49 -3.69 7.84
CA SER A 259 9.40 -4.37 8.77
C SER A 259 8.65 -5.32 9.72
N ASN A 260 7.49 -4.91 10.25
CA ASN A 260 6.67 -5.74 11.12
C ASN A 260 5.95 -6.86 10.36
N MET A 261 5.53 -6.60 9.12
CA MET A 261 4.95 -7.62 8.25
C MET A 261 5.99 -8.71 7.91
N ARG A 262 7.24 -8.33 7.61
CA ARG A 262 8.33 -9.31 7.42
C ARG A 262 8.59 -10.15 8.67
N LYS A 263 8.54 -9.55 9.87
CA LYS A 263 8.64 -10.30 11.13
C LYS A 263 7.48 -11.29 11.27
N LEU A 264 6.24 -10.87 10.98
CA LEU A 264 5.06 -11.71 11.06
C LEU A 264 5.20 -12.94 10.14
N PHE A 265 5.54 -12.74 8.86
CA PHE A 265 5.76 -13.84 7.90
C PHE A 265 7.04 -14.65 8.18
N GLY A 266 7.97 -14.10 8.95
CA GLY A 266 9.16 -14.77 9.47
C GLY A 266 8.90 -15.72 10.66
N GLY A 267 7.66 -15.82 11.13
CA GLY A 267 7.26 -16.64 12.28
C GLY A 267 6.97 -15.83 13.56
N GLY A 268 6.83 -14.53 13.44
CA GLY A 268 6.38 -13.65 14.53
C GLY A 268 4.93 -13.95 14.95
N GLN A 269 4.57 -13.55 16.17
CA GLN A 269 3.22 -13.77 16.68
C GLN A 269 2.25 -12.72 16.15
N PRO A 270 1.06 -13.10 15.64
CA PRO A 270 0.03 -12.14 15.23
C PRO A 270 -0.37 -11.17 16.34
N SER A 271 -0.41 -11.61 17.61
CA SER A 271 -0.70 -10.75 18.75
C SER A 271 0.28 -9.58 18.88
N ASP A 272 1.58 -9.83 18.68
CA ASP A 272 2.62 -8.80 18.77
C ASP A 272 2.50 -7.79 17.62
N PHE A 273 2.24 -8.30 16.41
CA PHE A 273 1.98 -7.47 15.23
C PHE A 273 0.78 -6.55 15.48
N PHE A 274 -0.35 -7.08 15.95
CA PHE A 274 -1.56 -6.28 16.15
C PHE A 274 -1.47 -5.36 17.37
N ALA A 275 -0.70 -5.68 18.40
CA ALA A 275 -0.41 -4.76 19.51
C ALA A 275 0.38 -3.52 19.01
N TRP A 276 1.40 -3.74 18.17
CA TRP A 276 2.11 -2.65 17.50
C TRP A 276 1.17 -1.86 16.57
N TYR A 277 0.42 -2.55 15.69
CA TYR A 277 -0.46 -1.93 14.71
C TYR A 277 -1.51 -1.02 15.37
N LYS A 278 -2.10 -1.44 16.49
CA LYS A 278 -3.06 -0.63 17.26
C LYS A 278 -2.45 0.71 17.68
N THR A 279 -1.24 0.67 18.22
CA THR A 279 -0.54 1.88 18.66
C THR A 279 -0.17 2.77 17.47
N ASP A 280 0.33 2.18 16.40
CA ASP A 280 0.77 2.89 15.21
C ASP A 280 -0.39 3.53 14.45
N GLN A 281 -1.49 2.79 14.28
CA GLN A 281 -2.70 3.28 13.61
C GLN A 281 -3.33 4.47 14.37
N GLY A 282 -3.23 4.50 15.70
CA GLY A 282 -3.71 5.60 16.53
C GLY A 282 -2.99 6.94 16.30
N LYS A 283 -1.83 6.93 15.66
CA LYS A 283 -1.06 8.15 15.34
C LYS A 283 -1.54 8.88 14.09
N ALA A 284 -2.29 8.23 13.22
CA ALA A 284 -2.88 8.86 12.04
C ALA A 284 -4.26 9.46 12.39
N PRO A 285 -4.44 10.79 12.33
CA PRO A 285 -5.74 11.41 12.60
C PRO A 285 -6.71 11.10 11.44
N ALA A 286 -7.93 10.63 11.76
CA ALA A 286 -8.94 10.38 10.72
C ALA A 286 -9.33 11.70 10.02
N PRO A 287 -9.61 11.68 8.70
CA PRO A 287 -9.67 10.51 7.82
C PRO A 287 -8.32 10.11 7.19
N LYS A 288 -7.22 10.74 7.58
CA LYS A 288 -5.87 10.55 7.02
C LYS A 288 -5.35 9.13 7.23
N THR A 289 -4.42 8.68 6.38
CA THR A 289 -3.92 7.31 6.37
C THR A 289 -2.40 7.23 6.32
N LYS A 290 -1.87 6.06 6.67
CA LYS A 290 -0.49 5.68 6.41
C LYS A 290 -0.42 4.81 5.15
N LEU A 291 0.69 4.87 4.42
CA LEU A 291 0.93 4.10 3.21
C LEU A 291 1.66 2.80 3.52
N TYR A 292 1.06 1.69 3.13
CA TYR A 292 1.60 0.34 3.29
C TYR A 292 2.06 -0.23 1.96
N PHE A 293 3.22 -0.84 1.93
CA PHE A 293 3.78 -1.47 0.74
C PHE A 293 4.75 -2.60 1.08
N VAL A 294 4.84 -3.58 0.21
CA VAL A 294 5.80 -4.67 0.29
C VAL A 294 7.16 -4.23 -0.22
N THR A 295 7.16 -3.42 -1.28
CA THR A 295 8.34 -2.84 -1.93
C THR A 295 7.97 -1.52 -2.60
N ASN A 296 8.96 -0.67 -2.84
CA ASN A 296 8.90 0.52 -3.67
C ASN A 296 10.14 0.58 -4.58
N HIS A 297 10.37 1.69 -5.27
CA HIS A 297 11.51 1.86 -6.17
C HIS A 297 12.88 1.82 -5.44
N ASP A 298 12.96 2.30 -4.19
CA ASP A 298 14.18 2.25 -3.38
C ASP A 298 14.47 0.83 -2.91
N ASP A 299 13.46 0.19 -2.28
CA ASP A 299 13.57 -1.19 -1.80
C ASP A 299 13.95 -2.18 -2.90
N ALA A 300 13.46 -1.94 -4.12
CA ALA A 300 13.75 -2.79 -5.27
C ALA A 300 15.23 -2.76 -5.70
N THR A 301 16.01 -1.79 -5.23
CA THR A 301 17.47 -1.77 -5.41
C THR A 301 18.19 -2.74 -4.50
N GLU A 302 17.59 -3.05 -3.35
CA GLU A 302 18.18 -3.89 -2.30
C GLU A 302 17.79 -5.36 -2.42
N GLY A 303 16.60 -5.66 -2.96
CA GLY A 303 16.08 -7.02 -3.10
C GLY A 303 14.69 -7.09 -3.67
N THR A 304 14.34 -8.28 -4.16
CA THR A 304 13.01 -8.57 -4.68
C THR A 304 12.00 -8.82 -3.54
N PRO A 305 10.69 -8.67 -3.77
CA PRO A 305 9.68 -9.07 -2.80
C PRO A 305 9.81 -10.52 -2.32
N ALA A 306 10.14 -11.44 -3.26
CA ALA A 306 10.34 -12.85 -2.93
C ALA A 306 11.53 -13.08 -1.97
N GLU A 307 12.65 -12.37 -2.16
CA GLU A 307 13.80 -12.45 -1.24
C GLU A 307 13.47 -11.86 0.12
N GLN A 308 12.69 -10.77 0.16
CA GLN A 308 12.34 -10.10 1.40
C GLN A 308 11.29 -10.85 2.24
N PHE A 309 10.37 -11.59 1.62
CA PHE A 309 9.28 -12.32 2.29
C PHE A 309 9.43 -13.84 2.23
N GLY A 310 10.44 -14.36 1.51
CA GLY A 310 10.72 -15.79 1.38
C GLY A 310 10.12 -16.45 0.13
N SER A 311 9.08 -15.88 -0.48
CA SER A 311 8.52 -16.29 -1.77
C SER A 311 7.60 -15.21 -2.35
N ASN A 312 7.23 -15.33 -3.63
CA ASN A 312 6.23 -14.47 -4.26
C ASN A 312 4.84 -14.63 -3.62
N GLU A 313 4.48 -15.84 -3.21
CA GLU A 313 3.20 -16.13 -2.55
C GLU A 313 3.13 -15.45 -1.18
N ALA A 314 4.23 -15.48 -0.40
CA ALA A 314 4.32 -14.79 0.88
C ALA A 314 4.25 -13.27 0.71
N ALA A 315 4.92 -12.72 -0.30
CA ALA A 315 4.86 -11.29 -0.63
C ALA A 315 3.44 -10.85 -1.05
N LEU A 316 2.76 -11.67 -1.86
CA LEU A 316 1.36 -11.43 -2.24
C LEU A 316 0.44 -11.52 -1.02
N ALA A 317 0.56 -12.56 -0.19
CA ALA A 317 -0.26 -12.71 1.02
C ALA A 317 -0.04 -11.54 2.01
N ALA A 318 1.20 -11.06 2.16
CA ALA A 318 1.53 -9.87 2.94
C ALA A 318 0.87 -8.61 2.37
N PHE A 319 0.91 -8.41 1.06
CA PHE A 319 0.26 -7.28 0.40
C PHE A 319 -1.26 -7.33 0.55
N VAL A 320 -1.88 -8.50 0.41
CA VAL A 320 -3.32 -8.72 0.63
C VAL A 320 -3.70 -8.36 2.07
N LEU A 321 -2.92 -8.80 3.06
CA LEU A 321 -3.17 -8.44 4.46
C LEU A 321 -3.04 -6.93 4.67
N MET A 322 -1.97 -6.28 4.16
CA MET A 322 -1.79 -4.82 4.24
C MET A 322 -2.97 -4.06 3.63
N THR A 323 -3.44 -4.51 2.45
CA THR A 323 -4.57 -3.88 1.75
C THR A 323 -5.89 -4.05 2.51
N ALA A 324 -6.05 -5.14 3.28
CA ALA A 324 -7.24 -5.36 4.11
C ALA A 324 -7.25 -4.54 5.40
N LEU A 325 -6.12 -4.01 5.84
CA LEU A 325 -6.02 -3.14 7.02
C LEU A 325 -6.51 -1.71 6.72
N ASN A 326 -6.71 -0.90 7.78
CA ASN A 326 -6.99 0.52 7.65
C ASN A 326 -5.70 1.29 7.32
N GLY A 327 -5.53 1.62 6.05
CA GLY A 327 -4.39 2.34 5.49
C GLY A 327 -4.45 2.31 3.97
N SER A 328 -3.77 3.24 3.32
CA SER A 328 -3.56 3.21 1.87
C SER A 328 -2.51 2.15 1.52
N SER A 329 -2.66 1.46 0.41
CA SER A 329 -1.70 0.46 -0.06
C SER A 329 -1.08 0.85 -1.39
N MET A 330 0.20 0.53 -1.59
CA MET A 330 0.92 0.81 -2.82
C MET A 330 1.57 -0.44 -3.40
N LEU A 331 1.24 -0.72 -4.66
CA LEU A 331 1.87 -1.76 -5.47
C LEU A 331 2.91 -1.12 -6.38
N TYR A 332 4.16 -1.52 -6.28
CA TYR A 332 5.22 -1.09 -7.19
C TYR A 332 5.17 -1.89 -8.49
N GLY A 333 5.14 -1.21 -9.62
CA GLY A 333 5.03 -1.81 -10.95
C GLY A 333 6.27 -2.64 -11.35
N SER A 334 6.44 -3.77 -10.76
CA SER A 334 7.33 -4.88 -11.07
C SER A 334 6.95 -6.07 -10.20
N GLN A 335 6.31 -5.79 -9.08
CA GLN A 335 5.90 -6.77 -8.10
C GLN A 335 4.82 -7.70 -8.68
N ASP A 336 3.83 -7.14 -9.37
CA ASP A 336 2.76 -7.87 -10.06
C ASP A 336 3.28 -8.73 -11.21
N ALA A 337 4.34 -8.30 -11.89
CA ALA A 337 4.99 -9.05 -12.95
C ALA A 337 5.97 -10.12 -12.44
N GLY A 338 6.19 -10.22 -11.12
CA GLY A 338 7.09 -11.19 -10.51
C GLY A 338 8.53 -11.04 -10.95
N TYR A 339 8.99 -9.81 -11.20
CA TYR A 339 10.35 -9.57 -11.64
C TYR A 339 11.37 -10.02 -10.58
N GLY A 340 12.14 -11.03 -10.90
CA GLY A 340 12.99 -11.78 -9.97
C GLY A 340 14.42 -11.25 -9.81
N LYS A 341 14.66 -9.95 -10.08
CA LYS A 341 15.98 -9.29 -9.92
C LYS A 341 15.80 -7.93 -9.28
N THR A 342 16.87 -7.42 -8.66
CA THR A 342 16.94 -6.04 -8.21
C THR A 342 16.78 -5.05 -9.37
N ILE A 343 16.20 -3.91 -9.10
CA ILE A 343 15.94 -2.85 -10.07
C ILE A 343 16.72 -1.61 -9.64
N ASN A 344 17.71 -1.21 -10.45
CA ASN A 344 18.32 0.10 -10.28
C ASN A 344 17.48 1.11 -11.07
N PHE A 345 16.68 1.94 -10.37
CA PHE A 345 15.80 2.92 -10.98
C PHE A 345 16.52 4.11 -11.64
N PHE A 346 17.84 4.18 -11.56
CA PHE A 346 18.66 5.16 -12.31
C PHE A 346 18.80 4.78 -13.78
N ASN A 347 18.61 3.53 -14.12
CA ASN A 347 18.85 3.00 -15.46
C ASN A 347 17.55 2.63 -16.18
N ALA A 348 17.44 3.05 -17.44
CA ALA A 348 16.34 2.60 -18.28
C ALA A 348 16.50 1.11 -18.61
N MET A 349 15.40 0.36 -18.50
CA MET A 349 15.31 -1.04 -18.90
C MET A 349 13.94 -1.33 -19.48
N THR A 350 13.84 -2.36 -20.31
CA THR A 350 12.55 -2.86 -20.79
C THR A 350 12.16 -4.08 -19.95
N MET A 351 11.11 -3.92 -19.14
CA MET A 351 10.60 -5.00 -18.32
C MET A 351 9.75 -5.96 -19.15
N ASP A 352 9.85 -7.25 -18.86
CA ASP A 352 8.88 -8.25 -19.32
C ASP A 352 7.68 -8.27 -18.36
N TRP A 353 6.61 -7.58 -18.74
CA TRP A 353 5.39 -7.49 -17.95
C TRP A 353 4.57 -8.79 -17.92
N ASN A 354 4.91 -9.76 -18.77
CA ASN A 354 4.28 -11.07 -18.84
C ASN A 354 5.18 -12.18 -18.26
N GLY A 355 6.23 -11.81 -17.55
CA GLY A 355 7.22 -12.76 -17.02
C GLY A 355 6.65 -13.75 -16.00
N ALA A 356 5.58 -13.38 -15.29
CA ALA A 356 4.89 -14.25 -14.33
C ALA A 356 3.36 -14.11 -14.42
N PRO A 357 2.70 -14.57 -15.50
CA PRO A 357 1.27 -14.32 -15.72
C PRO A 357 0.39 -14.92 -14.64
N ALA A 358 0.76 -16.05 -14.03
CA ALA A 358 0.03 -16.65 -12.91
C ALA A 358 0.03 -15.74 -11.67
N LEU A 359 1.15 -15.08 -11.39
CA LEU A 359 1.28 -14.16 -10.27
C LEU A 359 0.47 -12.87 -10.54
N THR A 360 0.53 -12.32 -11.75
CA THR A 360 -0.29 -11.16 -12.16
C THR A 360 -1.78 -11.44 -11.97
N VAL A 361 -2.24 -12.61 -12.41
CA VAL A 361 -3.63 -13.05 -12.21
C VAL A 361 -3.96 -13.21 -10.72
N ALA A 362 -3.03 -13.74 -9.92
CA ALA A 362 -3.24 -13.89 -8.47
C ALA A 362 -3.38 -12.53 -7.77
N TYR A 363 -2.53 -11.54 -8.11
CA TYR A 363 -2.68 -10.15 -7.64
C TYR A 363 -4.03 -9.56 -8.05
N SER A 364 -4.39 -9.66 -9.33
CA SER A 364 -5.65 -9.13 -9.85
C SER A 364 -6.86 -9.73 -9.14
N ASN A 365 -6.90 -11.05 -8.96
CA ASN A 365 -8.00 -11.72 -8.28
C ASN A 365 -8.11 -11.30 -6.81
N ALA A 366 -6.99 -11.22 -6.10
CA ALA A 366 -6.95 -10.81 -4.70
C ALA A 366 -7.46 -9.37 -4.51
N LEU A 367 -6.92 -8.44 -5.31
CA LEU A 367 -7.22 -7.03 -5.19
C LEU A 367 -8.64 -6.70 -5.66
N LYS A 368 -9.12 -7.38 -6.71
CA LYS A 368 -10.52 -7.30 -7.13
C LYS A 368 -11.48 -7.82 -6.05
N GLY A 369 -11.09 -8.87 -5.31
CA GLY A 369 -11.87 -9.36 -4.17
C GLY A 369 -11.93 -8.35 -3.00
N LEU A 370 -10.93 -7.47 -2.89
CA LEU A 370 -10.85 -6.39 -1.89
C LEU A 370 -11.42 -5.04 -2.41
N GLU A 371 -11.74 -4.94 -3.70
CA GLU A 371 -12.34 -3.73 -4.28
C GLU A 371 -13.72 -3.50 -3.65
N GLY A 372 -13.95 -2.29 -3.18
CA GLY A 372 -15.21 -1.94 -2.52
C GLY A 372 -15.39 -2.53 -1.11
N LEU A 373 -14.32 -3.03 -0.50
CA LEU A 373 -14.36 -3.53 0.88
C LEU A 373 -15.00 -2.50 1.82
N ASN A 374 -16.11 -2.90 2.42
CA ASN A 374 -16.82 -2.05 3.38
C ASN A 374 -16.07 -2.03 4.73
N ARG A 375 -15.32 -0.95 4.97
CA ARG A 375 -14.61 -0.70 6.24
C ARG A 375 -15.40 0.14 7.24
N SER A 376 -16.73 0.24 7.10
CA SER A 376 -17.57 1.13 7.92
C SER A 376 -17.80 0.64 9.35
N GLY A 377 -17.52 -0.62 9.65
CA GLY A 377 -17.69 -1.20 10.99
C GLY A 377 -16.39 -1.21 11.80
N ALA A 378 -16.52 -1.60 13.07
CA ALA A 378 -15.34 -1.87 13.92
C ALA A 378 -14.43 -2.92 13.25
N MET A 379 -13.14 -2.61 13.13
CA MET A 379 -12.16 -3.56 12.65
C MET A 379 -11.73 -4.49 13.77
N LYS A 380 -11.82 -5.79 13.54
CA LYS A 380 -11.24 -6.78 14.44
C LYS A 380 -10.28 -7.70 13.70
N ALA A 381 -9.28 -8.16 14.43
CA ALA A 381 -8.41 -9.23 13.96
C ALA A 381 -8.45 -10.39 14.95
N TYR A 382 -8.40 -11.60 14.39
CA TYR A 382 -8.39 -12.86 15.14
C TYR A 382 -7.18 -13.67 14.70
N ALA A 383 -6.64 -14.48 15.61
CA ALA A 383 -5.47 -15.32 15.34
C ALA A 383 -5.65 -16.75 15.85
N LEU A 384 -5.03 -17.70 15.13
CA LEU A 384 -4.87 -19.10 15.53
C LEU A 384 -3.51 -19.58 15.01
N GLY A 385 -2.50 -19.67 15.89
CA GLY A 385 -1.12 -19.88 15.45
C GLY A 385 -0.69 -18.78 14.49
N GLY A 386 -0.25 -19.13 13.28
CA GLY A 386 0.11 -18.16 12.22
C GLY A 386 -1.07 -17.63 11.40
N LEU A 387 -2.30 -18.11 11.64
CA LEU A 387 -3.47 -17.57 10.96
C LEU A 387 -3.82 -16.19 11.48
N VAL A 388 -4.15 -15.28 10.55
CA VAL A 388 -4.77 -13.98 10.80
C VAL A 388 -6.10 -13.92 10.04
N LEU A 389 -7.18 -13.55 10.72
CA LEU A 389 -8.48 -13.22 10.12
C LEU A 389 -8.82 -11.77 10.44
N VAL A 390 -9.10 -10.95 9.43
CA VAL A 390 -9.53 -9.56 9.56
C VAL A 390 -11.03 -9.46 9.25
N THR A 391 -11.75 -8.71 10.07
CA THR A 391 -13.20 -8.47 9.92
C THR A 391 -13.53 -7.00 10.08
N TYR A 392 -14.64 -6.57 9.47
CA TYR A 392 -15.25 -5.26 9.65
C TYR A 392 -16.73 -5.42 10.00
N GLY A 393 -17.18 -4.80 11.10
CA GLY A 393 -18.57 -4.89 11.53
C GLY A 393 -19.06 -6.34 11.77
N GLY A 394 -18.16 -7.26 12.11
CA GLY A 394 -18.47 -8.68 12.29
C GLY A 394 -18.61 -9.49 10.99
N VAL A 395 -18.22 -8.92 9.83
CA VAL A 395 -18.17 -9.64 8.55
C VAL A 395 -16.72 -9.97 8.21
N ALA A 396 -16.44 -11.22 7.83
CA ALA A 396 -15.11 -11.65 7.40
C ALA A 396 -14.70 -10.90 6.13
N CYS A 397 -13.43 -10.45 6.10
CA CYS A 397 -12.83 -9.76 4.98
C CYS A 397 -11.74 -10.60 4.34
N VAL A 398 -10.70 -10.91 5.10
CA VAL A 398 -9.58 -11.71 4.62
C VAL A 398 -9.04 -12.61 5.73
N ALA A 399 -8.70 -13.85 5.37
CA ALA A 399 -7.89 -14.74 6.19
C ALA A 399 -6.53 -14.95 5.50
N VAL A 400 -5.45 -14.89 6.26
CA VAL A 400 -4.07 -15.08 5.77
C VAL A 400 -3.34 -16.02 6.71
N ASN A 401 -2.75 -17.09 6.18
CA ASN A 401 -1.87 -17.95 6.94
C ASN A 401 -0.41 -17.50 6.79
N THR A 402 0.10 -16.77 7.79
CA THR A 402 1.49 -16.32 7.85
C THR A 402 2.45 -17.39 8.39
N GLY A 403 1.89 -18.55 8.80
CA GLY A 403 2.64 -19.68 9.33
C GLY A 403 3.32 -20.55 8.26
N LYS A 404 4.04 -21.56 8.72
CA LYS A 404 4.81 -22.47 7.84
C LYS A 404 4.09 -23.79 7.55
N THR A 405 2.95 -24.05 8.19
CA THR A 405 2.13 -25.26 8.02
C THR A 405 0.70 -24.88 7.71
N SER A 406 -0.05 -25.81 7.12
CA SER A 406 -1.49 -25.61 6.88
C SER A 406 -2.24 -25.44 8.18
N VAL A 407 -3.27 -24.60 8.17
CA VAL A 407 -4.19 -24.34 9.27
C VAL A 407 -5.62 -24.54 8.81
N THR A 408 -6.41 -25.23 9.63
CA THR A 408 -7.86 -25.40 9.45
C THR A 408 -8.58 -24.68 10.58
N PHE A 409 -9.56 -23.84 10.25
CA PHE A 409 -10.28 -23.03 11.22
C PHE A 409 -11.75 -22.82 10.82
N GLY A 410 -12.58 -22.48 11.80
CA GLY A 410 -13.96 -22.05 11.61
C GLY A 410 -14.18 -20.58 12.01
N PRO A 411 -15.39 -20.06 11.80
CA PRO A 411 -15.72 -18.67 12.15
C PRO A 411 -15.62 -18.47 13.68
N PRO A 412 -14.99 -17.36 14.13
CA PRO A 412 -15.12 -16.91 15.50
C PRO A 412 -16.60 -16.57 15.82
N VAL A 413 -16.97 -16.62 17.10
CA VAL A 413 -18.33 -16.27 17.55
C VAL A 413 -18.68 -14.83 17.10
N GLY A 414 -19.81 -14.71 16.41
CA GLY A 414 -20.30 -13.42 15.91
C GLY A 414 -19.67 -12.93 14.61
N VAL A 415 -18.83 -13.74 13.95
CA VAL A 415 -18.30 -13.45 12.63
C VAL A 415 -19.13 -14.18 11.57
N ASN A 416 -19.58 -13.40 10.57
CA ASN A 416 -20.37 -13.85 9.43
C ASN A 416 -19.55 -13.76 8.12
N GLY A 417 -20.12 -14.29 7.03
CA GLY A 417 -19.56 -14.13 5.68
C GLY A 417 -18.45 -15.14 5.35
N MET A 418 -18.28 -16.20 6.16
CA MET A 418 -17.31 -17.25 5.87
C MET A 418 -17.91 -18.66 6.07
N PRO A 419 -17.34 -19.68 5.39
CA PRO A 419 -17.73 -21.09 5.59
C PRO A 419 -17.44 -21.59 7.02
N GLU A 420 -18.16 -22.63 7.44
CA GLU A 420 -17.94 -23.29 8.74
C GLU A 420 -16.52 -23.86 8.91
N LYS A 421 -15.87 -24.21 7.79
CA LYS A 421 -14.51 -24.76 7.76
C LYS A 421 -13.72 -24.18 6.59
N VAL A 422 -12.56 -23.63 6.89
CA VAL A 422 -11.59 -23.10 5.92
C VAL A 422 -10.23 -23.72 6.22
N THR A 423 -9.53 -24.17 5.17
CA THR A 423 -8.14 -24.64 5.28
C THR A 423 -7.27 -23.76 4.38
N LEU A 424 -6.18 -23.23 4.93
CA LEU A 424 -5.16 -22.47 4.21
C LEU A 424 -3.79 -23.14 4.36
N ALA A 425 -3.10 -23.35 3.25
CA ALA A 425 -1.70 -23.75 3.25
C ALA A 425 -0.80 -22.60 3.79
N ALA A 426 0.49 -22.86 3.98
CA ALA A 426 1.46 -21.83 4.33
C ALA A 426 1.48 -20.72 3.28
N ASN A 427 1.46 -19.47 3.73
CA ASN A 427 1.43 -18.26 2.90
C ASN A 427 0.19 -18.14 1.98
N GLU A 428 -0.83 -18.96 2.21
CA GLU A 428 -2.10 -18.86 1.48
C GLU A 428 -3.03 -17.81 2.14
N TYR A 429 -3.89 -17.22 1.34
CA TYR A 429 -4.92 -16.29 1.78
C TYR A 429 -6.27 -16.62 1.16
N LYS A 430 -7.32 -16.10 1.78
CA LYS A 430 -8.69 -16.14 1.24
C LYS A 430 -9.37 -14.79 1.50
N VAL A 431 -9.90 -14.20 0.45
CA VAL A 431 -10.82 -13.05 0.51
C VAL A 431 -12.24 -13.60 0.56
N PHE A 432 -13.11 -13.03 1.41
CA PHE A 432 -14.47 -13.48 1.66
C PHE A 432 -15.52 -12.54 1.07
#